data_6809526e1751b0910da6a10798e441a3
#
_entry.id   6809526e1751b0910da6a10798e441a3
#
_cell.length_a   1.000
_cell.length_b   1.000
_cell.length_c   1.000
_cell.angle_alpha   90.00
_cell.angle_beta   90.00
_cell.angle_gamma   90.00
#
_symmetry.space_group_name_H-M   'P 1'
#
loop_
_entity.id
_entity.type
_entity.pdbx_description
1 polymer ?
#
loop_
_entity_poly.entity_id
_entity_poly.type
_entity_poly.pdbx_seq_one_letter_code
_entity_poly.pdbx_strand_id
1 'polypeptide(L)'
;GILKTYYIDTYSANKMGMEQTIGSPSILTMRNGDKDLDGLIASIDKGILVTGFNGGNCNSTTGDFSYGVEGFLIERGKLSQPISEMNATGNMLSLWSNLAEVGNDPRLSSSWRIPSLLFNGVDFSGL
;
A
#
# COMPACT_ATOMS: atom_id res chain seq x y z
N GLY A 1 -10.61 -7.29 -4.27
CA GLY A 1 -10.16 -7.82 -5.57
C GLY A 1 -10.55 -9.29 -5.76
N ILE A 2 -10.46 -9.73 -6.99
CA ILE A 2 -10.67 -11.14 -7.34
C ILE A 2 -9.33 -11.72 -7.77
N LEU A 3 -8.85 -12.76 -7.07
CA LEU A 3 -7.65 -13.48 -7.45
C LEU A 3 -7.90 -14.21 -8.79
N LYS A 4 -7.06 -13.94 -9.79
CA LYS A 4 -7.17 -14.51 -11.14
C LYS A 4 -6.17 -15.62 -11.38
N THR A 5 -4.97 -15.51 -10.80
CA THR A 5 -3.84 -16.40 -11.09
C THR A 5 -2.98 -16.54 -9.84
N TYR A 6 -2.48 -17.73 -9.58
CA TYR A 6 -1.44 -17.98 -8.59
C TYR A 6 -0.05 -17.89 -9.23
N TYR A 7 0.94 -17.47 -8.46
CA TYR A 7 2.35 -17.58 -8.82
C TYR A 7 2.82 -18.99 -8.44
N ILE A 8 2.98 -19.86 -9.43
CA ILE A 8 3.34 -21.27 -9.24
C ILE A 8 4.65 -21.53 -9.97
N ASP A 9 5.72 -21.70 -9.19
CA ASP A 9 7.02 -22.08 -9.71
C ASP A 9 7.08 -23.58 -10.05
N THR A 10 8.18 -24.02 -10.66
CA THR A 10 8.37 -25.42 -11.08
C THR A 10 8.28 -26.41 -9.91
N TYR A 11 8.84 -26.05 -8.75
CA TYR A 11 8.80 -26.92 -7.56
C TYR A 11 7.37 -27.08 -7.04
N SER A 12 6.68 -25.96 -6.87
CA SER A 12 5.29 -25.95 -6.39
C SER A 12 4.34 -26.64 -7.35
N ALA A 13 4.52 -26.44 -8.66
CA ALA A 13 3.76 -27.11 -9.70
C ALA A 13 3.85 -28.63 -9.58
N ASN A 14 5.08 -29.16 -9.50
CA ASN A 14 5.32 -30.58 -9.37
C ASN A 14 4.77 -31.14 -8.05
N LYS A 15 4.95 -30.41 -6.94
CA LYS A 15 4.49 -30.86 -5.61
C LYS A 15 2.96 -30.91 -5.49
N MET A 16 2.26 -29.96 -6.12
CA MET A 16 0.80 -29.83 -6.03
C MET A 16 0.06 -30.47 -7.21
N GLY A 17 0.75 -30.96 -8.24
CA GLY A 17 0.15 -31.48 -9.45
C GLY A 17 -0.62 -30.41 -10.25
N MET A 18 -0.16 -29.16 -10.19
CA MET A 18 -0.76 -28.00 -10.88
C MET A 18 0.09 -27.57 -12.07
N GLU A 19 -0.52 -26.84 -12.99
CA GLU A 19 0.21 -26.22 -14.08
C GLU A 19 1.10 -25.09 -13.58
N GLN A 20 2.33 -25.04 -14.07
CA GLN A 20 3.27 -23.96 -13.76
C GLN A 20 2.78 -22.66 -14.40
N THR A 21 2.91 -21.55 -13.65
CA THR A 21 2.70 -20.19 -14.17
C THR A 21 4.04 -19.45 -14.15
N ILE A 22 4.20 -18.46 -13.30
CA ILE A 22 5.47 -17.75 -13.03
C ILE A 22 5.75 -17.79 -11.52
N GLY A 23 7.02 -17.96 -11.12
CA GLY A 23 7.39 -18.03 -9.71
C GLY A 23 7.21 -16.70 -8.95
N SER A 24 7.40 -15.58 -9.67
CA SER A 24 7.21 -14.22 -9.12
C SER A 24 7.01 -13.22 -10.25
N PRO A 25 6.35 -12.08 -10.01
CA PRO A 25 6.20 -11.06 -11.04
C PRO A 25 7.54 -10.34 -11.28
N SER A 26 7.89 -10.10 -12.54
CA SER A 26 9.04 -9.27 -12.93
C SER A 26 8.73 -7.79 -12.74
N ILE A 27 7.53 -7.38 -13.09
CA ILE A 27 7.00 -6.03 -12.90
C ILE A 27 5.59 -6.15 -12.34
N LEU A 28 5.35 -5.47 -11.23
CA LEU A 28 4.02 -5.34 -10.64
C LEU A 28 3.45 -3.97 -11.02
N THR A 29 2.30 -3.96 -11.65
CA THR A 29 1.60 -2.74 -12.03
C THR A 29 0.23 -2.68 -11.38
N MET A 30 -0.24 -1.48 -11.09
CA MET A 30 -1.60 -1.21 -10.65
C MET A 30 -2.28 -0.29 -11.66
N ARG A 31 -3.60 -0.44 -11.83
CA ARG A 31 -4.36 0.47 -12.69
C ARG A 31 -4.33 1.87 -12.06
N ASN A 32 -3.98 2.88 -12.86
CA ASN A 32 -3.97 4.27 -12.43
C ASN A 32 -5.39 4.81 -12.25
N GLY A 33 -5.53 5.74 -11.31
CA GLY A 33 -6.69 6.63 -11.19
C GLY A 33 -6.51 7.92 -11.99
N ASP A 34 -7.25 8.96 -11.61
CA ASP A 34 -7.31 10.21 -12.36
C ASP A 34 -6.49 11.36 -11.74
N LYS A 35 -6.22 11.31 -10.43
CA LYS A 35 -5.51 12.35 -9.67
C LYS A 35 -4.04 11.99 -9.48
N ASP A 36 -3.18 12.98 -9.54
CA ASP A 36 -1.80 12.86 -9.05
C ASP A 36 -1.74 12.98 -7.51
N LEU A 37 -0.53 12.88 -6.93
CA LEU A 37 -0.34 12.98 -5.48
C LEU A 37 -0.90 14.30 -4.92
N ASP A 38 -0.67 15.43 -5.58
CA ASP A 38 -1.15 16.74 -5.12
C ASP A 38 -2.67 16.80 -5.14
N GLY A 39 -3.29 16.23 -6.16
CA GLY A 39 -4.74 16.10 -6.27
C GLY A 39 -5.36 15.20 -5.20
N LEU A 40 -4.68 14.12 -4.81
CA LEU A 40 -5.08 13.28 -3.69
C LEU A 40 -4.98 14.03 -2.37
N ILE A 41 -3.85 14.71 -2.10
CA ILE A 41 -3.64 15.52 -0.88
C ILE A 41 -4.72 16.61 -0.77
N ALA A 42 -5.00 17.30 -1.87
CA ALA A 42 -6.01 18.38 -1.89
C ALA A 42 -7.43 17.88 -1.53
N SER A 43 -7.72 16.61 -1.69
CA SER A 43 -9.02 16.01 -1.35
C SER A 43 -9.17 15.62 0.13
N ILE A 44 -8.09 15.71 0.93
CA ILE A 44 -8.04 15.27 2.33
C ILE A 44 -8.16 16.47 3.27
N ASP A 45 -9.16 16.49 4.14
CA ASP A 45 -9.26 17.54 5.17
C ASP A 45 -8.24 17.31 6.30
N LYS A 46 -8.14 16.07 6.81
CA LYS A 46 -7.17 15.66 7.82
C LYS A 46 -6.65 14.26 7.52
N GLY A 47 -5.34 14.10 7.47
CA GLY A 47 -4.71 12.80 7.18
C GLY A 47 -3.20 12.82 7.34
N ILE A 48 -2.57 11.75 6.87
CA ILE A 48 -1.12 11.56 6.90
C ILE A 48 -0.65 11.12 5.53
N LEU A 49 0.31 11.84 4.97
CA LEU A 49 1.12 11.35 3.86
C LEU A 49 2.27 10.51 4.42
N VAL A 50 2.21 9.21 4.23
CA VAL A 50 3.30 8.30 4.58
C VAL A 50 4.31 8.27 3.44
N THR A 51 5.57 8.63 3.71
CA THR A 51 6.66 8.65 2.74
C THR A 51 7.68 7.53 2.98
N GLY A 52 7.65 6.92 4.15
CA GLY A 52 8.56 5.83 4.50
C GLY A 52 8.05 4.99 5.67
N PHE A 53 8.66 3.82 5.81
CA PHE A 53 8.40 2.89 6.89
C PHE A 53 9.70 2.61 7.66
N ASN A 54 9.64 2.70 8.98
CA ASN A 54 10.78 2.52 9.89
C ASN A 54 10.59 1.26 10.73
N GLY A 55 10.73 0.09 10.13
CA GLY A 55 10.51 -1.18 10.83
C GLY A 55 9.05 -1.53 10.99
N GLY A 56 8.80 -2.59 11.74
CA GLY A 56 7.47 -3.18 11.89
C GLY A 56 7.34 -4.52 11.18
N ASN A 57 6.16 -5.10 11.25
CA ASN A 57 5.87 -6.38 10.61
C ASN A 57 4.40 -6.51 10.21
N CYS A 58 4.14 -7.54 9.41
CA CYS A 58 2.81 -8.02 9.09
C CYS A 58 2.76 -9.52 9.30
N ASN A 59 1.78 -10.00 10.03
CA ASN A 59 1.50 -11.43 10.13
C ASN A 59 0.80 -11.90 8.85
N SER A 60 1.50 -12.65 8.03
CA SER A 60 0.97 -13.14 6.74
C SER A 60 -0.21 -14.11 6.88
N THR A 61 -0.43 -14.70 8.06
CA THR A 61 -1.55 -15.61 8.32
C THR A 61 -2.81 -14.87 8.70
N THR A 62 -2.71 -13.89 9.62
CA THR A 62 -3.86 -13.12 10.10
C THR A 62 -4.09 -11.82 9.34
N GLY A 63 -3.05 -11.28 8.72
CA GLY A 63 -3.06 -9.99 8.06
C GLY A 63 -2.84 -8.79 9.00
N ASP A 64 -2.65 -9.02 10.29
CA ASP A 64 -2.42 -7.94 11.24
C ASP A 64 -1.05 -7.31 11.03
N PHE A 65 -0.99 -6.00 11.04
CA PHE A 65 0.25 -5.26 10.83
C PHE A 65 0.45 -4.14 11.85
N SER A 66 1.72 -3.81 12.06
CA SER A 66 2.16 -2.64 12.80
C SER A 66 3.47 -2.15 12.19
N TYR A 67 3.46 -0.94 11.62
CA TYR A 67 4.62 -0.34 10.98
C TYR A 67 4.90 1.04 11.56
N GLY A 68 6.16 1.28 11.93
CA GLY A 68 6.66 2.63 12.15
C GLY A 68 6.61 3.42 10.85
N VAL A 69 6.11 4.64 10.89
CA VAL A 69 5.95 5.47 9.68
C VAL A 69 6.58 6.85 9.87
N GLU A 70 7.03 7.40 8.75
CA GLU A 70 7.48 8.78 8.62
C GLU A 70 6.76 9.46 7.45
N GLY A 71 6.63 10.77 7.51
CA GLY A 71 5.92 11.52 6.49
C GLY A 71 5.47 12.89 6.96
N PHE A 72 4.28 13.30 6.54
CA PHE A 72 3.75 14.64 6.83
C PHE A 72 2.27 14.57 7.22
N LEU A 73 1.87 15.43 8.15
CA LEU A 73 0.45 15.70 8.38
C LEU A 73 -0.15 16.42 7.18
N ILE A 74 -1.39 16.07 6.85
CA ILE A 74 -2.22 16.79 5.89
C ILE A 74 -3.32 17.49 6.67
N GLU A 75 -3.47 18.80 6.45
CA GLU A 75 -4.51 19.63 7.03
C GLU A 75 -5.12 20.52 5.97
N ARG A 76 -6.43 20.43 5.79
CA ARG A 76 -7.19 21.22 4.81
C ARG A 76 -6.60 21.15 3.40
N GLY A 77 -6.28 19.94 2.95
CA GLY A 77 -5.74 19.70 1.60
C GLY A 77 -4.29 20.12 1.39
N LYS A 78 -3.51 20.34 2.45
CA LYS A 78 -2.11 20.77 2.35
C LYS A 78 -1.23 20.01 3.32
N LEU A 79 0.02 19.80 2.91
CA LEU A 79 1.06 19.29 3.83
C LEU A 79 1.32 20.34 4.91
N SER A 80 1.34 19.90 6.16
CA SER A 80 1.59 20.73 7.32
C SER A 80 2.98 20.40 7.90
N GLN A 81 3.04 19.71 9.02
CA GLN A 81 4.30 19.43 9.70
C GLN A 81 4.78 18.00 9.43
N PRO A 82 6.11 17.76 9.45
CA PRO A 82 6.63 16.41 9.38
C PRO A 82 6.22 15.61 10.62
N ILE A 83 6.05 14.31 10.44
CA ILE A 83 5.81 13.35 11.50
C ILE A 83 6.98 12.37 11.58
N SER A 84 7.29 11.93 12.78
CA SER A 84 8.20 10.84 13.08
C SER A 84 7.71 10.09 14.31
N GLU A 85 8.23 8.87 14.51
CA GLU A 85 7.89 8.04 15.69
C GLU A 85 6.39 7.68 15.82
N MET A 86 5.68 7.66 14.70
CA MET A 86 4.30 7.18 14.65
C MET A 86 4.25 5.72 14.20
N ASN A 87 3.22 5.01 14.64
CA ASN A 87 2.90 3.67 14.15
C ASN A 87 1.56 3.68 13.42
N ALA A 88 1.53 3.07 12.25
CA ALA A 88 0.31 2.69 11.56
C ALA A 88 -0.02 1.24 11.89
N THR A 89 -1.21 0.97 12.39
CA THR A 89 -1.65 -0.37 12.80
C THR A 89 -2.97 -0.75 12.15
N GLY A 90 -3.19 -2.04 12.00
CA GLY A 90 -4.46 -2.52 11.44
C GLY A 90 -4.37 -3.94 10.91
N ASN A 91 -5.32 -4.27 10.06
CA ASN A 91 -5.38 -5.54 9.35
C ASN A 91 -5.40 -5.30 7.83
N MET A 92 -4.61 -6.06 7.07
CA MET A 92 -4.47 -5.89 5.62
C MET A 92 -5.77 -6.04 4.86
N LEU A 93 -6.67 -6.95 5.25
CA LEU A 93 -7.96 -7.10 4.58
C LEU A 93 -8.83 -5.87 4.77
N SER A 94 -8.86 -5.33 5.99
CA SER A 94 -9.60 -4.09 6.30
C SER A 94 -8.98 -2.89 5.58
N LEU A 95 -7.65 -2.76 5.59
CA LEU A 95 -6.93 -1.70 4.89
C LEU A 95 -7.31 -1.68 3.40
N TRP A 96 -7.15 -2.80 2.70
CA TRP A 96 -7.45 -2.88 1.27
C TRP A 96 -8.94 -2.71 0.96
N SER A 97 -9.85 -3.06 1.87
CA SER A 97 -11.28 -2.79 1.73
C SER A 97 -11.60 -1.30 1.84
N ASN A 98 -10.74 -0.54 2.52
CA ASN A 98 -10.87 0.91 2.72
C ASN A 98 -10.04 1.75 1.72
N LEU A 99 -9.53 1.13 0.64
CA LEU A 99 -8.90 1.86 -0.45
C LEU A 99 -9.93 2.79 -1.10
N ALA A 100 -9.73 4.10 -0.93
CA ALA A 100 -10.65 5.12 -1.42
C ALA A 100 -10.31 5.58 -2.84
N GLU A 101 -9.03 5.91 -3.09
CA GLU A 101 -8.58 6.40 -4.39
C GLU A 101 -7.20 5.84 -4.74
N VAL A 102 -6.94 5.78 -6.06
CA VAL A 102 -5.66 5.40 -6.64
C VAL A 102 -5.13 6.58 -7.45
N GLY A 103 -3.88 6.92 -7.30
CA GLY A 103 -3.23 7.98 -8.05
C GLY A 103 -2.90 7.61 -9.49
N ASN A 104 -2.37 8.58 -10.23
CA ASN A 104 -1.90 8.40 -11.62
C ASN A 104 -0.39 8.58 -11.76
N ASP A 105 0.35 8.50 -10.64
CA ASP A 105 1.76 8.82 -10.47
C ASP A 105 2.66 7.59 -10.20
N PRO A 106 2.56 6.46 -10.96
CA PRO A 106 3.35 5.28 -10.69
C PRO A 106 4.84 5.55 -10.91
N ARG A 107 5.69 5.00 -10.03
CA ARG A 107 7.14 5.11 -10.17
C ARG A 107 7.63 4.21 -11.31
N LEU A 108 7.80 4.77 -12.52
CA LEU A 108 8.16 4.02 -13.73
C LEU A 108 9.57 3.42 -13.71
N SER A 109 10.48 3.95 -12.89
CA SER A 109 11.84 3.44 -12.71
C SER A 109 11.93 2.21 -11.79
N SER A 110 10.82 1.80 -11.16
CA SER A 110 10.73 0.64 -10.27
C SER A 110 10.07 -0.55 -10.96
N SER A 111 10.43 -1.77 -10.52
CA SER A 111 9.66 -2.98 -10.83
C SER A 111 8.28 -2.99 -10.13
N TRP A 112 8.13 -2.23 -9.06
CA TRP A 112 6.86 -2.01 -8.36
C TRP A 112 6.28 -0.66 -8.81
N ARG A 113 5.50 -0.70 -9.89
CA ARG A 113 4.88 0.48 -10.50
C ARG A 113 3.50 0.72 -9.90
N ILE A 114 3.50 1.00 -8.61
CA ILE A 114 2.29 1.30 -7.83
C ILE A 114 2.22 2.82 -7.70
N PRO A 115 1.09 3.45 -8.05
CA PRO A 115 0.87 4.87 -7.82
C PRO A 115 0.59 5.16 -6.34
N SER A 116 0.44 6.42 -5.99
CA SER A 116 -0.02 6.84 -4.66
C SER A 116 -1.40 6.26 -4.37
N LEU A 117 -1.62 5.82 -3.13
CA LEU A 117 -2.86 5.19 -2.68
C LEU A 117 -3.44 5.95 -1.51
N LEU A 118 -4.73 6.24 -1.57
CA LEU A 118 -5.49 6.85 -0.48
C LEU A 118 -6.34 5.80 0.22
N PHE A 119 -6.09 5.60 1.49
CA PHE A 119 -6.89 4.74 2.36
C PHE A 119 -7.63 5.56 3.40
N ASN A 120 -8.87 5.17 3.71
CA ASN A 120 -9.65 5.74 4.80
C ASN A 120 -9.50 4.89 6.07
N GLY A 121 -9.66 5.52 7.25
CA GLY A 121 -9.79 4.82 8.52
C GLY A 121 -8.59 4.00 8.93
N VAL A 122 -7.37 4.51 8.69
CA VAL A 122 -6.13 3.90 9.17
C VAL A 122 -5.84 4.41 10.58
N ASP A 123 -5.56 3.50 11.50
CA ASP A 123 -5.22 3.84 12.88
C ASP A 123 -3.75 4.21 13.00
N PHE A 124 -3.50 5.40 13.52
CA PHE A 124 -2.17 5.90 13.83
C PHE A 124 -2.04 6.20 15.33
N SER A 125 -0.89 5.86 15.90
CA SER A 125 -0.54 6.14 17.31
C SER A 125 0.86 6.72 17.39
N GLY A 126 1.15 7.51 18.48
CA GLY A 126 2.48 8.05 18.74
C GLY A 126 2.64 9.55 18.45
N LEU A 127 1.56 10.33 18.39
CA LEU A 127 1.61 11.81 18.45
C LEU A 127 1.59 12.29 19.89
#